data_6f75970e2c1718e421f3c3bdae7a1ff3
#
_entry.id   6f75970e2c1718e421f3c3bdae7a1ff3
#
_cell.length_a   1.000
_cell.length_b   1.000
_cell.length_c   1.000
_cell.angle_alpha   90.00
_cell.angle_beta   90.00
_cell.angle_gamma   90.00
#
_symmetry.space_group_name_H-M   'P 1'
#
loop_
_entity.id
_entity.type
_entity.pdbx_description
1 polymer ?
#
loop_
_entity_poly.entity_id
_entity_poly.type
_entity_poly.pdbx_seq_one_letter_code
_entity_poly.pdbx_strand_id
1 'polypeptide(L)'
;MLRTHNCGELRLKDIGKEVIICGWVQRSRDLGGMTFVDLRDRYGLTQLAFNMETNASLCEKARALGREYVLQVRGTVTERSNKNPKMPTGDIEIIVSKLEILNESQTPPFTIEEETDGGDELRMKYRYLDIRREVVRRNLELRHKMALEARKYLSEQLFLEVETPVLIKSTPEGARDFLVPSRMHAGQFYALPQSPQTFKQLLMVGGIDRYFQIVKCFRDEDLRADRQPEFTQIDCEMSFVTRDDVLETFEGLAKHLFKTIKGVENISFDRMSYADAMKYFGTDKPDIRFGMRFAELNNIAKNKGFEVFDQAELVVGICASGCASYTRKQLDALTDWVRRPQIGAKGLVYVKYNEDGSFKSSVDKFFDRDQLKTWADAMEAKPGDLLLILAGDSAPTRKALGELRLEMGKRLELRSPDTFACLWVTDFPLLEWDADTQRYYAMHHPFTSPLKDDIHLLETDPGQVRANAYDMVINGVEIGGGSIRIFDRPLQQKMFEVLGFTPEQAQNQFGFLMNAFRYGAPPHGGVAFGFDRWCALFGGSESIRDYIAFPKNNAGRDVMIDSPSVIETEQLEELHLMLNKSAKTE
;
A
#
# COMPACT_ATOMS: atom_id res chain seq x y z
N MET A 1 -23.18 -26.84 18.73
CA MET A 1 -21.78 -26.51 18.34
C MET A 1 -20.88 -27.57 18.95
N LEU A 2 -19.78 -27.92 18.27
CA LEU A 2 -18.81 -28.91 18.75
C LEU A 2 -17.96 -28.42 19.93
N ARG A 3 -18.01 -27.15 20.28
CA ARG A 3 -17.29 -26.55 21.41
C ARG A 3 -18.17 -25.61 22.22
N THR A 4 -17.89 -25.49 23.51
CA THR A 4 -18.54 -24.54 24.42
C THR A 4 -17.78 -23.24 24.54
N HIS A 5 -16.42 -23.29 24.42
CA HIS A 5 -15.51 -22.17 24.56
C HIS A 5 -14.43 -22.23 23.46
N ASN A 6 -13.81 -21.08 23.14
CA ASN A 6 -12.64 -21.02 22.31
C ASN A 6 -11.34 -21.12 23.13
N CYS A 7 -10.20 -21.30 22.45
CA CYS A 7 -8.90 -21.48 23.10
C CYS A 7 -8.31 -20.20 23.70
N GLY A 8 -8.94 -19.04 23.53
CA GLY A 8 -8.41 -17.77 24.00
C GLY A 8 -9.19 -17.09 25.13
N GLU A 9 -10.37 -17.61 25.51
CA GLU A 9 -11.29 -16.85 26.38
C GLU A 9 -11.30 -17.25 27.85
N LEU A 10 -10.83 -18.45 28.21
CA LEU A 10 -10.86 -18.95 29.57
C LEU A 10 -9.90 -18.20 30.51
N ARG A 11 -10.35 -17.96 31.74
CA ARG A 11 -9.61 -17.21 32.76
C ARG A 11 -9.77 -17.86 34.14
N LEU A 12 -9.11 -17.34 35.17
CA LEU A 12 -9.23 -17.81 36.56
C LEU A 12 -10.70 -17.88 37.08
N LYS A 13 -11.57 -16.99 36.60
CA LYS A 13 -13.02 -17.01 36.95
C LYS A 13 -13.76 -18.24 36.43
N ASP A 14 -13.15 -18.99 35.53
CA ASP A 14 -13.76 -20.18 34.91
C ASP A 14 -13.28 -21.48 35.56
N ILE A 15 -12.45 -21.41 36.63
CA ILE A 15 -12.00 -22.59 37.39
C ILE A 15 -13.20 -23.39 37.88
N GLY A 16 -13.10 -24.73 37.75
CA GLY A 16 -14.13 -25.67 38.11
C GLY A 16 -15.19 -25.92 37.02
N LYS A 17 -15.24 -25.12 35.97
CA LYS A 17 -16.17 -25.35 34.85
C LYS A 17 -15.69 -26.52 33.99
N GLU A 18 -16.65 -27.39 33.63
CA GLU A 18 -16.44 -28.35 32.55
C GLU A 18 -16.62 -27.65 31.20
N VAL A 19 -15.66 -27.78 30.32
CA VAL A 19 -15.64 -27.12 29.02
C VAL A 19 -15.32 -28.12 27.91
N ILE A 20 -15.78 -27.78 26.68
CA ILE A 20 -15.38 -28.46 25.45
C ILE A 20 -14.74 -27.43 24.58
N ILE A 21 -13.47 -27.66 24.16
CA ILE A 21 -12.75 -26.82 23.21
C ILE A 21 -12.28 -27.64 22.02
N CYS A 22 -12.12 -26.97 20.86
CA CYS A 22 -11.60 -27.56 19.62
C CYS A 22 -10.49 -26.68 19.08
N GLY A 23 -9.47 -27.29 18.50
CA GLY A 23 -8.36 -26.56 17.91
C GLY A 23 -7.31 -27.49 17.31
N TRP A 24 -6.19 -26.90 16.95
CA TRP A 24 -5.01 -27.57 16.41
C TRP A 24 -3.94 -27.72 17.48
N VAL A 25 -3.27 -28.89 17.50
CA VAL A 25 -2.10 -29.14 18.35
C VAL A 25 -0.94 -28.27 17.89
N GLN A 26 -0.57 -27.27 18.66
CA GLN A 26 0.62 -26.47 18.37
C GLN A 26 1.90 -27.17 18.87
N ARG A 27 1.84 -27.70 20.10
CA ARG A 27 2.98 -28.34 20.74
C ARG A 27 2.53 -29.39 21.74
N SER A 28 3.23 -30.53 21.80
CA SER A 28 3.07 -31.53 22.83
C SER A 28 4.40 -31.68 23.60
N ARG A 29 4.30 -31.87 24.92
CA ARG A 29 5.46 -32.04 25.84
C ARG A 29 5.15 -33.17 26.78
N ASP A 30 5.96 -34.23 26.70
CA ASP A 30 5.90 -35.36 27.64
C ASP A 30 6.94 -35.16 28.73
N LEU A 31 6.49 -35.14 30.00
CA LEU A 31 7.29 -35.04 31.21
C LEU A 31 7.23 -36.31 32.07
N GLY A 32 6.98 -37.44 31.46
CA GLY A 32 6.89 -38.74 32.11
C GLY A 32 5.51 -38.97 32.76
N GLY A 33 5.26 -38.45 33.96
CA GLY A 33 3.96 -38.58 34.67
C GLY A 33 2.85 -37.69 34.12
N MET A 34 3.20 -36.64 33.36
CA MET A 34 2.30 -35.65 32.79
C MET A 34 2.62 -35.38 31.34
N THR A 35 1.59 -35.30 30.50
CA THR A 35 1.69 -34.80 29.13
C THR A 35 0.93 -33.49 29.01
N PHE A 36 1.56 -32.48 28.45
CA PHE A 36 0.95 -31.18 28.18
C PHE A 36 0.83 -30.95 26.69
N VAL A 37 -0.35 -30.48 26.25
CA VAL A 37 -0.62 -30.14 24.87
C VAL A 37 -1.11 -28.71 24.80
N ASP A 38 -0.45 -27.89 24.00
CA ASP A 38 -0.90 -26.54 23.69
C ASP A 38 -1.86 -26.61 22.51
N LEU A 39 -3.14 -26.35 22.76
CA LEU A 39 -4.21 -26.36 21.75
C LEU A 39 -4.51 -24.94 21.30
N ARG A 40 -4.46 -24.70 19.99
CA ARG A 40 -4.62 -23.39 19.37
C ARG A 40 -5.88 -23.33 18.51
N ASP A 41 -6.58 -22.23 18.58
CA ASP A 41 -7.56 -21.82 17.57
C ASP A 41 -7.29 -20.37 17.10
N ARG A 42 -8.25 -19.77 16.37
CA ARG A 42 -8.14 -18.36 15.96
C ARG A 42 -8.03 -17.38 17.13
N TYR A 43 -8.61 -17.71 18.27
CA TYR A 43 -8.76 -16.78 19.41
C TYR A 43 -7.62 -16.84 20.40
N GLY A 44 -6.83 -17.91 20.37
CA GLY A 44 -5.68 -18.04 21.23
C GLY A 44 -5.21 -19.48 21.43
N LEU A 45 -4.54 -19.67 22.55
CA LEU A 45 -3.86 -20.90 22.94
C LEU A 45 -4.28 -21.28 24.37
N THR A 46 -4.62 -22.54 24.61
CA THR A 46 -4.91 -23.09 25.95
C THR A 46 -4.10 -24.36 26.19
N GLN A 47 -3.48 -24.48 27.36
CA GLN A 47 -2.79 -25.69 27.77
C GLN A 47 -3.77 -26.74 28.21
N LEU A 48 -3.60 -27.96 27.70
CA LEU A 48 -4.26 -29.18 28.12
C LEU A 48 -3.29 -29.98 28.97
N ALA A 49 -3.78 -30.58 30.09
CA ALA A 49 -2.99 -31.41 30.96
C ALA A 49 -3.58 -32.83 31.02
N PHE A 50 -2.71 -33.82 30.85
CA PHE A 50 -3.02 -35.24 30.91
C PHE A 50 -2.12 -35.89 31.98
N ASN A 51 -2.73 -36.57 32.92
CA ASN A 51 -2.01 -37.21 34.04
C ASN A 51 -2.05 -38.72 33.90
N MET A 52 -0.86 -39.34 33.90
CA MET A 52 -0.67 -40.78 33.77
C MET A 52 -1.28 -41.55 34.96
N GLU A 53 -1.22 -40.99 36.18
CA GLU A 53 -1.72 -41.63 37.39
C GLU A 53 -3.26 -41.68 37.40
N THR A 54 -3.92 -40.67 36.85
CA THR A 54 -5.39 -40.59 36.86
C THR A 54 -6.01 -41.25 35.64
N ASN A 55 -5.36 -41.19 34.47
CA ASN A 55 -5.87 -41.83 33.26
C ASN A 55 -4.70 -42.14 32.27
N ALA A 56 -4.08 -43.30 32.47
CA ALA A 56 -2.95 -43.76 31.67
C ALA A 56 -3.27 -43.86 30.18
N SER A 57 -4.44 -44.42 29.83
CA SER A 57 -4.85 -44.60 28.42
C SER A 57 -5.00 -43.26 27.68
N LEU A 58 -5.58 -42.26 28.37
CA LEU A 58 -5.75 -40.92 27.78
C LEU A 58 -4.41 -40.19 27.63
N CYS A 59 -3.50 -40.38 28.61
CA CYS A 59 -2.16 -39.82 28.56
C CYS A 59 -1.33 -40.43 27.43
N GLU A 60 -1.37 -41.75 27.22
CA GLU A 60 -0.73 -42.43 26.09
C GLU A 60 -1.29 -41.93 24.73
N LYS A 61 -2.60 -41.75 24.63
CA LYS A 61 -3.24 -41.16 23.46
C LYS A 61 -2.71 -39.73 23.20
N ALA A 62 -2.52 -38.92 24.24
CA ALA A 62 -1.99 -37.57 24.15
C ALA A 62 -0.50 -37.54 23.70
N ARG A 63 0.31 -38.50 24.09
CA ARG A 63 1.70 -38.67 23.68
C ARG A 63 1.83 -38.94 22.18
N ALA A 64 0.86 -39.65 21.58
CA ALA A 64 0.84 -39.98 20.16
C ALA A 64 0.37 -38.83 19.26
N LEU A 65 -0.04 -37.68 19.83
CA LEU A 65 -0.51 -36.54 19.04
C LEU A 65 0.60 -35.87 18.24
N GLY A 66 0.37 -35.75 16.93
CA GLY A 66 1.21 -34.96 16.02
C GLY A 66 0.89 -33.47 16.06
N ARG A 67 1.83 -32.66 15.59
CA ARG A 67 1.59 -31.21 15.35
C ARG A 67 0.45 -31.04 14.35
N GLU A 68 -0.35 -30.00 14.56
CA GLU A 68 -1.49 -29.61 13.72
C GLU A 68 -2.64 -30.66 13.64
N TYR A 69 -2.63 -31.70 14.46
CA TYR A 69 -3.81 -32.56 14.63
C TYR A 69 -4.99 -31.73 15.11
N VAL A 70 -6.16 -31.97 14.58
CA VAL A 70 -7.40 -31.29 15.00
C VAL A 70 -8.06 -32.10 16.11
N LEU A 71 -8.24 -31.49 17.26
CA LEU A 71 -8.78 -32.13 18.45
C LEU A 71 -10.09 -31.51 18.90
N GLN A 72 -10.95 -32.36 19.50
CA GLN A 72 -11.96 -31.94 20.44
C GLN A 72 -11.58 -32.51 21.79
N VAL A 73 -11.57 -31.67 22.82
CA VAL A 73 -11.30 -32.10 24.19
C VAL A 73 -12.38 -31.60 25.13
N ARG A 74 -12.76 -32.48 26.07
CA ARG A 74 -13.59 -32.13 27.22
C ARG A 74 -12.74 -32.22 28.46
N GLY A 75 -12.89 -31.28 29.38
CA GLY A 75 -12.17 -31.29 30.64
C GLY A 75 -12.57 -30.17 31.56
N THR A 76 -11.98 -30.16 32.75
CA THR A 76 -12.23 -29.16 33.77
C THR A 76 -11.14 -28.10 33.79
N VAL A 77 -11.54 -26.85 33.83
CA VAL A 77 -10.62 -25.70 33.95
C VAL A 77 -10.03 -25.68 35.36
N THR A 78 -8.71 -25.64 35.47
CA THR A 78 -7.97 -25.55 36.71
C THR A 78 -6.93 -24.45 36.67
N GLU A 79 -6.47 -23.99 37.83
CA GLU A 79 -5.36 -23.08 37.95
C GLU A 79 -4.03 -23.79 37.64
N ARG A 80 -3.19 -23.20 36.84
CA ARG A 80 -1.85 -23.76 36.57
C ARG A 80 -0.93 -23.60 37.75
N SER A 81 -0.21 -24.67 38.07
CA SER A 81 0.84 -24.63 39.07
C SER A 81 2.02 -23.74 38.66
N ASN A 82 2.31 -23.70 37.36
CA ASN A 82 3.35 -22.86 36.79
C ASN A 82 2.76 -21.91 35.74
N LYS A 83 2.45 -20.67 36.17
CA LYS A 83 1.78 -19.65 35.35
C LYS A 83 2.66 -19.14 34.23
N ASN A 84 2.08 -18.84 33.07
CA ASN A 84 2.77 -18.28 31.92
C ASN A 84 2.24 -16.88 31.57
N PRO A 85 2.89 -15.79 31.99
CA PRO A 85 2.41 -14.42 31.75
C PRO A 85 2.43 -14.00 30.27
N LYS A 86 3.09 -14.78 29.39
CA LYS A 86 3.12 -14.51 27.95
C LYS A 86 1.84 -14.94 27.21
N MET A 87 0.95 -15.64 27.88
CA MET A 87 -0.31 -16.15 27.30
C MET A 87 -1.50 -15.56 28.05
N PRO A 88 -2.54 -15.05 27.36
CA PRO A 88 -3.76 -14.57 28.01
C PRO A 88 -4.48 -15.62 28.88
N THR A 89 -4.33 -16.91 28.54
CA THR A 89 -4.86 -18.09 29.28
C THR A 89 -3.80 -18.72 30.15
N GLY A 90 -2.65 -18.10 30.34
CA GLY A 90 -1.47 -18.70 30.99
C GLY A 90 -1.62 -18.96 32.49
N ASP A 91 -2.69 -18.49 33.15
CA ASP A 91 -3.01 -18.75 34.53
C ASP A 91 -3.80 -20.05 34.73
N ILE A 92 -4.39 -20.59 33.64
CA ILE A 92 -5.26 -21.77 33.70
C ILE A 92 -4.77 -22.87 32.76
N GLU A 93 -5.19 -24.07 33.01
CA GLU A 93 -5.09 -25.25 32.16
C GLU A 93 -6.36 -26.06 32.22
N ILE A 94 -6.54 -26.97 31.26
CA ILE A 94 -7.68 -27.89 31.26
C ILE A 94 -7.18 -29.29 31.60
N ILE A 95 -7.66 -29.85 32.71
CA ILE A 95 -7.48 -31.27 33.01
C ILE A 95 -8.44 -32.04 32.12
N VAL A 96 -7.91 -32.79 31.18
CA VAL A 96 -8.70 -33.46 30.14
C VAL A 96 -9.31 -34.73 30.63
N SER A 97 -10.63 -34.88 30.45
CA SER A 97 -11.41 -36.08 30.75
C SER A 97 -11.75 -36.91 29.50
N LYS A 98 -11.85 -36.25 28.32
CA LYS A 98 -12.10 -36.93 27.04
C LYS A 98 -11.31 -36.24 25.93
N LEU A 99 -10.70 -37.05 25.08
CA LEU A 99 -9.96 -36.61 23.90
C LEU A 99 -10.49 -37.34 22.66
N GLU A 100 -10.85 -36.56 21.65
CA GLU A 100 -11.23 -37.03 20.33
C GLU A 100 -10.33 -36.36 19.25
N ILE A 101 -9.71 -37.20 18.39
CA ILE A 101 -8.98 -36.71 17.24
C ILE A 101 -10.01 -36.58 16.12
N LEU A 102 -10.32 -35.33 15.75
CA LEU A 102 -11.26 -35.03 14.67
C LEU A 102 -10.60 -35.24 13.29
N ASN A 103 -9.31 -34.92 13.20
CA ASN A 103 -8.52 -35.16 11.99
C ASN A 103 -7.02 -35.21 12.32
N GLU A 104 -6.29 -36.05 11.63
CA GLU A 104 -4.84 -36.12 11.71
C GLU A 104 -4.20 -35.13 10.72
N SER A 105 -2.93 -34.80 10.94
CA SER A 105 -2.15 -33.94 10.06
C SER A 105 -0.80 -34.56 9.75
N GLN A 106 -0.33 -34.36 8.54
CA GLN A 106 1.09 -34.55 8.25
C GLN A 106 1.92 -33.44 8.93
N THR A 107 3.21 -33.68 9.08
CA THR A 107 4.12 -32.64 9.58
C THR A 107 4.10 -31.45 8.63
N PRO A 108 3.80 -30.22 9.11
CA PRO A 108 3.79 -29.03 8.27
C PRO A 108 5.17 -28.78 7.63
N PRO A 109 5.20 -28.22 6.41
CA PRO A 109 6.46 -27.94 5.70
C PRO A 109 7.28 -26.80 6.33
N PHE A 110 6.72 -26.08 7.27
CA PHE A 110 7.38 -25.03 8.07
C PHE A 110 6.70 -24.89 9.44
N THR A 111 7.39 -24.23 10.37
CA THR A 111 6.89 -24.00 11.73
C THR A 111 5.77 -22.95 11.73
N ILE A 112 4.60 -23.32 12.28
CA ILE A 112 3.41 -22.45 12.41
C ILE A 112 3.49 -21.69 13.73
N GLU A 113 4.45 -20.77 13.82
CA GLU A 113 4.72 -19.91 14.98
C GLU A 113 4.97 -18.47 14.50
N GLU A 114 5.10 -17.52 15.41
CA GLU A 114 5.36 -16.11 15.06
C GLU A 114 6.64 -15.97 14.25
N GLU A 115 7.74 -16.57 14.73
CA GLU A 115 8.95 -16.80 13.94
C GLU A 115 8.85 -18.14 13.22
N THR A 116 9.15 -18.17 11.93
CA THR A 116 9.05 -19.37 11.10
C THR A 116 10.32 -19.58 10.29
N ASP A 117 10.64 -20.83 10.01
CA ASP A 117 11.69 -21.28 9.11
C ASP A 117 11.25 -21.35 7.64
N GLY A 118 9.97 -21.05 7.37
CA GLY A 118 9.40 -21.02 6.02
C GLY A 118 9.78 -19.76 5.24
N GLY A 119 10.47 -19.91 4.10
CA GLY A 119 10.68 -18.81 3.14
C GLY A 119 9.37 -18.36 2.47
N ASP A 120 9.40 -17.18 1.84
CA ASP A 120 8.19 -16.56 1.26
C ASP A 120 7.47 -17.47 0.25
N GLU A 121 8.19 -18.11 -0.65
CA GLU A 121 7.61 -18.97 -1.67
C GLU A 121 6.90 -20.19 -1.05
N LEU A 122 7.53 -20.83 -0.05
CA LEU A 122 6.94 -21.96 0.65
C LEU A 122 5.68 -21.57 1.41
N ARG A 123 5.71 -20.40 2.09
CA ARG A 123 4.55 -19.86 2.80
C ARG A 123 3.41 -19.47 1.86
N MET A 124 3.72 -18.97 0.66
CA MET A 124 2.70 -18.69 -0.37
C MET A 124 2.09 -19.99 -0.91
N LYS A 125 2.89 -21.03 -1.14
CA LYS A 125 2.40 -22.33 -1.61
C LYS A 125 1.47 -23.00 -0.58
N TYR A 126 1.78 -22.89 0.69
CA TYR A 126 0.97 -23.42 1.78
C TYR A 126 0.29 -22.29 2.57
N ARG A 127 -0.26 -21.31 1.86
CA ARG A 127 -0.81 -20.08 2.46
C ARG A 127 -1.88 -20.35 3.52
N TYR A 128 -2.69 -21.39 3.37
CA TYR A 128 -3.67 -21.84 4.36
C TYR A 128 -3.03 -22.29 5.70
N LEU A 129 -1.76 -22.72 5.71
CA LEU A 129 -0.99 -22.97 6.94
C LEU A 129 -0.38 -21.68 7.49
N ASP A 130 0.13 -20.81 6.62
CA ASP A 130 0.69 -19.52 7.01
C ASP A 130 -0.36 -18.60 7.68
N ILE A 131 -1.62 -18.66 7.22
CA ILE A 131 -2.76 -17.95 7.85
C ILE A 131 -3.01 -18.39 9.30
N ARG A 132 -2.60 -19.59 9.71
CA ARG A 132 -2.68 -20.04 11.11
C ARG A 132 -1.72 -19.32 12.03
N ARG A 133 -0.66 -18.68 11.48
CA ARG A 133 0.32 -17.90 12.26
C ARG A 133 -0.35 -16.63 12.79
N GLU A 134 -0.01 -16.28 14.02
CA GLU A 134 -0.63 -15.14 14.69
C GLU A 134 -0.37 -13.80 13.97
N VAL A 135 0.83 -13.61 13.40
CA VAL A 135 1.17 -12.41 12.64
C VAL A 135 0.23 -12.20 11.46
N VAL A 136 0.02 -13.24 10.64
CA VAL A 136 -0.86 -13.16 9.45
C VAL A 136 -2.31 -12.97 9.88
N ARG A 137 -2.75 -13.69 10.92
CA ARG A 137 -4.10 -13.56 11.46
C ARG A 137 -4.38 -12.14 11.96
N ARG A 138 -3.48 -11.55 12.74
CA ARG A 138 -3.59 -10.15 13.22
C ARG A 138 -3.74 -9.17 12.08
N ASN A 139 -3.00 -9.37 10.99
CA ASN A 139 -3.09 -8.51 9.81
C ASN A 139 -4.47 -8.60 9.13
N LEU A 140 -5.03 -9.82 9.01
CA LEU A 140 -6.38 -10.00 8.46
C LEU A 140 -7.47 -9.44 9.39
N GLU A 141 -7.29 -9.55 10.71
CA GLU A 141 -8.18 -8.94 11.70
C GLU A 141 -8.11 -7.42 11.67
N LEU A 142 -6.91 -6.84 11.50
CA LEU A 142 -6.75 -5.40 11.29
C LEU A 142 -7.52 -4.94 10.05
N ARG A 143 -7.33 -5.62 8.93
CA ARG A 143 -8.04 -5.36 7.67
C ARG A 143 -9.57 -5.40 7.87
N HIS A 144 -10.07 -6.43 8.55
CA HIS A 144 -11.50 -6.55 8.87
C HIS A 144 -12.01 -5.38 9.69
N LYS A 145 -11.31 -5.00 10.76
CA LYS A 145 -11.68 -3.87 11.62
C LYS A 145 -11.69 -2.56 10.86
N MET A 146 -10.66 -2.32 10.05
CA MET A 146 -10.58 -1.10 9.22
C MET A 146 -11.74 -1.01 8.23
N ALA A 147 -12.09 -2.12 7.55
CA ALA A 147 -13.23 -2.15 6.63
C ALA A 147 -14.55 -1.86 7.35
N LEU A 148 -14.74 -2.43 8.54
CA LEU A 148 -15.94 -2.21 9.35
C LEU A 148 -16.06 -0.75 9.81
N GLU A 149 -14.97 -0.17 10.31
CA GLU A 149 -14.97 1.22 10.78
C GLU A 149 -15.12 2.23 9.62
N ALA A 150 -14.55 1.94 8.45
CA ALA A 150 -14.78 2.75 7.25
C ALA A 150 -16.26 2.75 6.84
N ARG A 151 -16.92 1.57 6.84
CA ARG A 151 -18.37 1.48 6.55
C ARG A 151 -19.21 2.25 7.55
N LYS A 152 -18.90 2.18 8.84
CA LYS A 152 -19.63 2.93 9.88
C LYS A 152 -19.53 4.42 9.64
N TYR A 153 -18.30 4.94 9.49
CA TYR A 153 -18.09 6.37 9.25
C TYR A 153 -18.83 6.84 8.00
N LEU A 154 -18.62 6.15 6.86
CA LEU A 154 -19.24 6.55 5.60
C LEU A 154 -20.76 6.50 5.66
N SER A 155 -21.35 5.49 6.31
CA SER A 155 -22.79 5.39 6.50
C SER A 155 -23.34 6.52 7.39
N GLU A 156 -22.62 6.91 8.45
CA GLU A 156 -22.94 8.05 9.32
C GLU A 156 -22.84 9.38 8.56
N GLN A 157 -21.98 9.47 7.54
CA GLN A 157 -21.87 10.59 6.61
C GLN A 157 -22.86 10.51 5.44
N LEU A 158 -23.87 9.65 5.53
CA LEU A 158 -24.95 9.46 4.54
C LEU A 158 -24.48 8.91 3.18
N PHE A 159 -23.34 8.22 3.13
CA PHE A 159 -22.96 7.48 1.93
C PHE A 159 -23.73 6.18 1.83
N LEU A 160 -24.14 5.85 0.62
CA LEU A 160 -24.79 4.59 0.27
C LEU A 160 -23.75 3.64 -0.35
N GLU A 161 -23.61 2.43 0.22
CA GLU A 161 -22.78 1.38 -0.37
C GLU A 161 -23.52 0.75 -1.56
N VAL A 162 -22.98 0.91 -2.77
CA VAL A 162 -23.57 0.40 -4.01
C VAL A 162 -22.57 -0.43 -4.77
N GLU A 163 -22.92 -1.68 -5.08
CA GLU A 163 -22.09 -2.56 -5.92
C GLU A 163 -22.20 -2.17 -7.40
N THR A 164 -21.04 -2.18 -8.07
CA THR A 164 -20.94 -1.94 -9.51
C THR A 164 -20.54 -3.21 -10.25
N PRO A 165 -20.82 -3.34 -11.55
CA PRO A 165 -20.47 -4.52 -12.33
C PRO A 165 -18.97 -4.80 -12.36
N VAL A 166 -18.60 -6.09 -12.33
CA VAL A 166 -17.22 -6.57 -12.54
C VAL A 166 -16.95 -6.91 -14.00
N LEU A 167 -17.94 -7.40 -14.73
CA LEU A 167 -17.86 -7.63 -16.17
C LEU A 167 -18.29 -6.37 -16.91
N ILE A 168 -17.34 -5.57 -17.36
CA ILE A 168 -17.59 -4.27 -17.98
C ILE A 168 -17.03 -4.21 -19.40
N LYS A 169 -17.27 -3.11 -20.10
CA LYS A 169 -16.61 -2.79 -21.36
C LYS A 169 -15.18 -2.31 -21.07
N SER A 170 -14.22 -2.71 -21.90
CA SER A 170 -12.84 -2.18 -21.83
C SER A 170 -12.85 -0.65 -21.95
N THR A 171 -12.32 0.00 -20.93
CA THR A 171 -12.15 1.47 -20.84
C THR A 171 -10.78 1.73 -20.21
N PRO A 172 -9.69 1.67 -21.00
CA PRO A 172 -8.34 1.79 -20.47
C PRO A 172 -8.15 3.13 -19.73
N GLU A 173 -7.71 3.03 -18.47
CA GLU A 173 -7.50 4.16 -17.55
C GLU A 173 -6.01 4.30 -17.15
N GLY A 174 -5.10 3.96 -18.07
CA GLY A 174 -3.65 4.04 -17.84
C GLY A 174 -2.96 2.67 -17.71
N ALA A 175 -3.60 1.64 -17.14
CA ALA A 175 -3.12 0.27 -17.11
C ALA A 175 -3.71 -0.56 -18.26
N ARG A 176 -3.20 -1.78 -18.45
CA ARG A 176 -3.84 -2.77 -19.32
C ARG A 176 -4.99 -3.44 -18.59
N ASP A 177 -6.06 -3.76 -19.34
CA ASP A 177 -7.21 -4.48 -18.82
C ASP A 177 -6.98 -5.99 -18.84
N PHE A 178 -7.48 -6.71 -17.84
CA PHE A 178 -7.72 -8.14 -17.93
C PHE A 178 -9.00 -8.38 -18.74
N LEU A 179 -8.89 -9.17 -19.81
CA LEU A 179 -9.99 -9.45 -20.71
C LEU A 179 -10.63 -10.81 -20.42
N VAL A 180 -11.96 -10.87 -20.46
CA VAL A 180 -12.75 -12.07 -20.26
C VAL A 180 -13.58 -12.32 -21.54
N PRO A 181 -13.34 -13.41 -22.27
CA PRO A 181 -14.08 -13.69 -23.50
C PRO A 181 -15.55 -14.04 -23.21
N SER A 182 -16.46 -13.62 -24.11
CA SER A 182 -17.87 -13.92 -24.02
C SER A 182 -18.22 -15.17 -24.83
N ARG A 183 -18.71 -16.22 -24.17
CA ARG A 183 -19.23 -17.42 -24.87
C ARG A 183 -20.48 -17.12 -25.72
N MET A 184 -21.32 -16.19 -25.24
CA MET A 184 -22.59 -15.85 -25.93
C MET A 184 -22.39 -14.95 -27.15
N HIS A 185 -21.29 -14.21 -27.21
CA HIS A 185 -21.00 -13.24 -28.26
C HIS A 185 -19.60 -13.47 -28.81
N ALA A 186 -19.50 -14.30 -29.83
CA ALA A 186 -18.21 -14.66 -30.44
C ALA A 186 -17.40 -13.42 -30.85
N GLY A 187 -16.13 -13.38 -30.50
CA GLY A 187 -15.22 -12.28 -30.80
C GLY A 187 -15.41 -11.03 -29.92
N GLN A 188 -16.31 -11.08 -28.93
CA GLN A 188 -16.50 -10.00 -27.96
C GLN A 188 -15.96 -10.39 -26.58
N PHE A 189 -15.49 -9.36 -25.85
CA PHE A 189 -14.85 -9.53 -24.55
C PHE A 189 -15.44 -8.57 -23.54
N TYR A 190 -15.58 -9.04 -22.31
CA TYR A 190 -15.66 -8.18 -21.13
C TYR A 190 -14.25 -7.82 -20.69
N ALA A 191 -14.13 -6.75 -19.92
CA ALA A 191 -12.92 -6.40 -19.18
C ALA A 191 -13.21 -6.42 -17.68
N LEU A 192 -12.19 -6.70 -16.86
CA LEU A 192 -12.27 -6.52 -15.42
C LEU A 192 -11.95 -5.05 -15.10
N PRO A 193 -12.69 -4.39 -14.17
CA PRO A 193 -12.58 -2.96 -13.93
C PRO A 193 -11.25 -2.59 -13.27
N GLN A 194 -10.58 -1.59 -13.80
CA GLN A 194 -9.42 -0.96 -13.16
C GLN A 194 -9.83 -0.10 -11.95
N SER A 195 -11.04 0.46 -12.02
CA SER A 195 -11.77 1.16 -10.97
C SER A 195 -13.24 1.24 -11.34
N PRO A 196 -14.17 1.54 -10.41
CA PRO A 196 -15.58 1.77 -10.74
C PRO A 196 -15.87 3.19 -11.28
N GLN A 197 -14.87 3.89 -11.84
CA GLN A 197 -14.93 5.31 -12.18
C GLN A 197 -16.16 5.70 -13.01
N THR A 198 -16.41 5.01 -14.10
CA THR A 198 -17.55 5.34 -14.98
C THR A 198 -18.90 5.09 -14.32
N PHE A 199 -19.01 4.03 -13.54
CA PHE A 199 -20.26 3.68 -12.85
C PHE A 199 -20.57 4.62 -11.69
N LYS A 200 -19.57 5.03 -10.90
CA LYS A 200 -19.81 6.00 -9.83
C LYS A 200 -20.25 7.37 -10.36
N GLN A 201 -19.72 7.80 -11.51
CA GLN A 201 -20.22 9.01 -12.19
C GLN A 201 -21.66 8.84 -12.67
N LEU A 202 -22.03 7.66 -13.21
CA LEU A 202 -23.42 7.36 -13.57
C LEU A 202 -24.34 7.33 -12.35
N LEU A 203 -23.88 6.88 -11.18
CA LEU A 203 -24.62 6.94 -9.92
C LEU A 203 -24.88 8.39 -9.49
N MET A 204 -23.94 9.30 -9.71
CA MET A 204 -24.16 10.73 -9.45
C MET A 204 -25.23 11.30 -10.37
N VAL A 205 -25.20 10.97 -11.67
CA VAL A 205 -26.28 11.32 -12.61
C VAL A 205 -27.62 10.68 -12.21
N GLY A 206 -27.55 9.46 -11.64
CA GLY A 206 -28.70 8.73 -11.11
C GLY A 206 -29.26 9.26 -9.79
N GLY A 207 -28.67 10.32 -9.22
CA GLY A 207 -29.15 10.96 -7.99
C GLY A 207 -28.71 10.27 -6.68
N ILE A 208 -27.68 9.44 -6.72
CA ILE A 208 -27.04 8.89 -5.53
C ILE A 208 -26.02 9.91 -5.03
N ASP A 209 -26.40 10.86 -4.25
CA ASP A 209 -25.59 12.02 -3.86
C ASP A 209 -24.25 11.65 -3.22
N ARG A 210 -24.19 10.54 -2.48
CA ARG A 210 -22.98 10.06 -1.81
C ARG A 210 -22.88 8.55 -1.94
N TYR A 211 -21.91 8.10 -2.70
CA TYR A 211 -21.65 6.70 -2.99
C TYR A 211 -20.33 6.25 -2.37
N PHE A 212 -20.29 5.02 -1.88
CA PHE A 212 -19.03 4.31 -1.65
C PHE A 212 -19.15 2.82 -1.98
N GLN A 213 -18.00 2.18 -2.15
CA GLN A 213 -17.88 0.73 -2.29
C GLN A 213 -16.50 0.27 -1.80
N ILE A 214 -16.42 -0.83 -1.06
CA ILE A 214 -15.16 -1.53 -0.83
C ILE A 214 -15.04 -2.57 -1.93
N VAL A 215 -14.27 -2.24 -2.98
CA VAL A 215 -14.32 -2.91 -4.28
C VAL A 215 -12.99 -3.53 -4.69
N LYS A 216 -13.05 -4.68 -5.36
CA LYS A 216 -11.90 -5.25 -6.06
C LYS A 216 -11.68 -4.52 -7.39
N CYS A 217 -10.42 -4.14 -7.61
CA CYS A 217 -9.93 -3.53 -8.84
C CYS A 217 -8.83 -4.41 -9.44
N PHE A 218 -8.69 -4.35 -10.76
CA PHE A 218 -7.80 -5.23 -11.52
C PHE A 218 -6.94 -4.41 -12.48
N ARG A 219 -5.61 -4.59 -12.43
CA ARG A 219 -4.68 -3.90 -13.33
C ARG A 219 -3.58 -4.86 -13.75
N ASP A 220 -3.40 -5.01 -15.05
CA ASP A 220 -2.30 -5.79 -15.62
C ASP A 220 -1.06 -4.90 -15.78
N GLU A 221 -0.33 -4.75 -14.69
CA GLU A 221 0.86 -3.91 -14.55
C GLU A 221 2.03 -4.70 -13.96
N ASP A 222 3.23 -4.14 -14.07
CA ASP A 222 4.41 -4.68 -13.39
C ASP A 222 4.23 -4.70 -11.88
N LEU A 223 4.49 -5.85 -11.28
CA LEU A 223 4.29 -6.07 -9.85
C LEU A 223 5.45 -5.55 -9.02
N ARG A 224 5.11 -4.99 -7.85
CA ARG A 224 6.04 -4.49 -6.84
C ARG A 224 5.54 -4.89 -5.45
N ALA A 225 6.31 -4.58 -4.41
CA ALA A 225 5.91 -4.87 -3.03
C ALA A 225 4.57 -4.22 -2.63
N ASP A 226 4.25 -3.07 -3.21
CA ASP A 226 3.04 -2.28 -2.99
C ASP A 226 1.99 -2.38 -4.11
N ARG A 227 2.15 -3.34 -5.05
CA ARG A 227 1.24 -3.57 -6.19
C ARG A 227 0.88 -5.02 -6.35
N GLN A 228 -0.40 -5.28 -6.60
CA GLN A 228 -0.97 -6.59 -6.94
C GLN A 228 -1.85 -6.44 -8.18
N PRO A 229 -1.99 -7.48 -9.02
CA PRO A 229 -2.84 -7.41 -10.23
C PRO A 229 -4.32 -7.31 -9.86
N GLU A 230 -4.69 -7.76 -8.69
CA GLU A 230 -5.99 -7.55 -8.05
C GLU A 230 -5.80 -6.96 -6.65
N PHE A 231 -6.45 -5.86 -6.37
CA PHE A 231 -6.33 -5.13 -5.11
C PHE A 231 -7.68 -4.56 -4.69
N THR A 232 -7.75 -3.99 -3.49
CA THR A 232 -9.00 -3.45 -2.95
C THR A 232 -8.91 -1.95 -2.78
N GLN A 233 -9.96 -1.24 -3.19
CA GLN A 233 -10.14 0.18 -2.91
C GLN A 233 -11.33 0.41 -1.98
N ILE A 234 -11.26 1.46 -1.16
CA ILE A 234 -12.45 2.16 -0.66
C ILE A 234 -12.68 3.28 -1.68
N ASP A 235 -13.66 3.09 -2.54
CA ASP A 235 -13.99 4.03 -3.61
C ASP A 235 -15.21 4.86 -3.22
N CYS A 236 -15.10 6.18 -3.37
CA CYS A 236 -16.13 7.12 -2.95
C CYS A 236 -16.37 8.20 -4.01
N GLU A 237 -17.62 8.68 -4.12
CA GLU A 237 -17.99 9.82 -4.97
C GLU A 237 -19.12 10.61 -4.31
N MET A 238 -19.11 11.94 -4.50
CA MET A 238 -20.05 12.89 -3.91
C MET A 238 -20.53 13.89 -4.95
N SER A 239 -21.82 14.21 -4.93
CA SER A 239 -22.43 15.27 -5.75
C SER A 239 -22.51 16.59 -5.01
N PHE A 240 -22.59 17.71 -5.77
CA PHE A 240 -22.77 19.08 -5.27
C PHE A 240 -21.67 19.53 -4.31
N VAL A 241 -20.43 19.19 -4.62
CA VAL A 241 -19.26 19.44 -3.76
C VAL A 241 -18.17 20.22 -4.49
N THR A 242 -17.42 20.97 -3.70
CA THR A 242 -16.13 21.55 -4.06
C THR A 242 -14.99 20.60 -3.67
N ARG A 243 -13.77 20.94 -4.07
CA ARG A 243 -12.57 20.21 -3.63
C ARG A 243 -12.46 20.17 -2.12
N ASP A 244 -12.66 21.31 -1.46
CA ASP A 244 -12.48 21.41 0.00
C ASP A 244 -13.50 20.56 0.76
N ASP A 245 -14.76 20.46 0.28
CA ASP A 245 -15.77 19.58 0.87
C ASP A 245 -15.33 18.09 0.81
N VAL A 246 -14.73 17.68 -0.31
CA VAL A 246 -14.21 16.33 -0.48
C VAL A 246 -13.04 16.09 0.48
N LEU A 247 -12.07 17.00 0.52
CA LEU A 247 -10.91 16.87 1.39
C LEU A 247 -11.32 16.81 2.86
N GLU A 248 -12.22 17.67 3.33
CA GLU A 248 -12.72 17.69 4.71
C GLU A 248 -13.43 16.38 5.08
N THR A 249 -14.29 15.88 4.21
CA THR A 249 -15.02 14.61 4.42
C THR A 249 -14.06 13.45 4.61
N PHE A 250 -13.04 13.34 3.78
CA PHE A 250 -12.11 12.21 3.82
C PHE A 250 -10.97 12.37 4.82
N GLU A 251 -10.63 13.60 5.23
CA GLU A 251 -9.87 13.80 6.47
C GLU A 251 -10.61 13.26 7.68
N GLY A 252 -11.94 13.46 7.72
CA GLY A 252 -12.80 12.88 8.75
C GLY A 252 -12.73 11.36 8.80
N LEU A 253 -12.78 10.68 7.63
CA LEU A 253 -12.60 9.23 7.54
C LEU A 253 -11.23 8.81 8.08
N ALA A 254 -10.16 9.48 7.65
CA ALA A 254 -8.82 9.17 8.10
C ALA A 254 -8.68 9.37 9.62
N LYS A 255 -9.12 10.50 10.17
CA LYS A 255 -9.13 10.78 11.61
C LYS A 255 -9.92 9.73 12.40
N HIS A 256 -11.07 9.29 11.87
CA HIS A 256 -11.87 8.22 12.47
C HIS A 256 -11.09 6.90 12.55
N LEU A 257 -10.43 6.50 11.45
CA LEU A 257 -9.61 5.28 11.42
C LEU A 257 -8.38 5.39 12.33
N PHE A 258 -7.70 6.52 12.36
CA PHE A 258 -6.59 6.75 13.31
C PHE A 258 -7.05 6.60 14.75
N LYS A 259 -8.17 7.20 15.12
CA LYS A 259 -8.73 7.11 16.46
C LYS A 259 -9.13 5.69 16.82
N THR A 260 -9.93 5.03 15.98
CA THR A 260 -10.54 3.72 16.30
C THR A 260 -9.59 2.54 16.19
N ILE A 261 -8.60 2.62 15.30
CA ILE A 261 -7.66 1.52 15.01
C ILE A 261 -6.32 1.72 15.72
N LYS A 262 -5.76 2.95 15.67
CA LYS A 262 -4.44 3.26 16.22
C LYS A 262 -4.48 3.94 17.58
N GLY A 263 -5.65 4.42 18.03
CA GLY A 263 -5.78 5.20 19.27
C GLY A 263 -5.15 6.61 19.19
N VAL A 264 -4.93 7.13 17.97
CA VAL A 264 -4.34 8.46 17.74
C VAL A 264 -5.45 9.46 17.46
N GLU A 265 -5.59 10.49 18.31
CA GLU A 265 -6.69 11.45 18.21
C GLU A 265 -6.31 12.77 17.48
N ASN A 266 -5.06 13.21 17.59
CA ASN A 266 -4.62 14.51 17.08
C ASN A 266 -3.82 14.34 15.77
N ILE A 267 -4.53 14.12 14.65
CA ILE A 267 -3.95 14.06 13.31
C ILE A 267 -4.36 15.34 12.55
N SER A 268 -3.37 16.04 12.01
CA SER A 268 -3.54 17.17 11.08
C SER A 268 -3.12 16.75 9.66
N PHE A 269 -3.71 17.43 8.69
CA PHE A 269 -3.38 17.26 7.27
C PHE A 269 -2.85 18.57 6.72
N ASP A 270 -1.58 18.58 6.34
CA ASP A 270 -0.99 19.72 5.65
C ASP A 270 -1.49 19.79 4.20
N ARG A 271 -1.38 20.98 3.57
CA ARG A 271 -1.65 21.18 2.15
C ARG A 271 -0.33 21.53 1.46
N MET A 272 -0.07 20.88 0.33
CA MET A 272 1.12 21.11 -0.46
C MET A 272 0.78 21.05 -1.95
N SER A 273 1.25 22.00 -2.76
CA SER A 273 1.11 21.91 -4.19
C SER A 273 2.03 20.82 -4.76
N TYR A 274 1.64 20.22 -5.89
CA TYR A 274 2.52 19.30 -6.63
C TYR A 274 3.86 19.97 -6.96
N ALA A 275 3.83 21.24 -7.39
CA ALA A 275 5.03 21.98 -7.69
C ALA A 275 6.00 22.08 -6.49
N ASP A 276 5.47 22.35 -5.28
CA ASP A 276 6.27 22.40 -4.06
C ASP A 276 6.77 21.01 -3.65
N ALA A 277 5.95 19.97 -3.78
CA ALA A 277 6.34 18.61 -3.51
C ALA A 277 7.52 18.18 -4.38
N MET A 278 7.45 18.45 -5.69
CA MET A 278 8.53 18.18 -6.63
C MET A 278 9.76 19.05 -6.38
N LYS A 279 9.57 20.33 -6.07
CA LYS A 279 10.66 21.29 -5.81
C LYS A 279 11.46 20.92 -4.56
N TYR A 280 10.78 20.63 -3.46
CA TYR A 280 11.41 20.47 -2.15
C TYR A 280 11.70 19.01 -1.76
N PHE A 281 11.10 18.03 -2.45
CA PHE A 281 11.22 16.62 -2.08
C PHE A 281 11.47 15.68 -3.28
N GLY A 282 11.28 16.15 -4.51
CA GLY A 282 11.50 15.38 -5.73
C GLY A 282 10.50 14.24 -5.96
N THR A 283 9.34 14.32 -5.32
CA THR A 283 8.27 13.30 -5.39
C THR A 283 6.91 13.94 -5.13
N ASP A 284 5.87 13.40 -5.74
CA ASP A 284 4.46 13.73 -5.52
C ASP A 284 3.89 13.20 -4.18
N LYS A 285 4.64 12.36 -3.49
CA LYS A 285 4.26 11.75 -2.19
C LYS A 285 5.38 11.90 -1.15
N PRO A 286 5.67 13.13 -0.69
CA PRO A 286 6.77 13.38 0.23
C PRO A 286 6.51 12.81 1.62
N ASP A 287 7.53 12.20 2.22
CA ASP A 287 7.55 11.86 3.63
C ASP A 287 7.97 13.11 4.44
N ILE A 288 7.01 13.74 5.11
CA ILE A 288 7.23 14.99 5.86
C ILE A 288 7.46 14.76 7.36
N ARG A 289 7.69 13.52 7.80
CA ARG A 289 8.07 13.21 9.20
C ARG A 289 9.40 13.84 9.61
N PHE A 290 10.22 14.23 8.65
CA PHE A 290 11.53 14.83 8.87
C PHE A 290 11.83 15.91 7.82
N GLY A 291 12.77 16.79 8.14
CA GLY A 291 13.21 17.88 7.28
C GLY A 291 13.98 17.45 6.03
N MET A 292 15.21 17.95 5.83
CA MET A 292 16.05 17.73 4.65
C MET A 292 15.36 18.15 3.34
N ARG A 293 14.73 19.31 3.32
CA ARG A 293 14.19 19.90 2.08
C ARG A 293 15.31 20.16 1.10
N PHE A 294 15.01 20.06 -0.18
CA PHE A 294 15.95 20.41 -1.24
C PHE A 294 16.25 21.90 -1.25
N ALA A 295 17.52 22.22 -1.46
CA ALA A 295 17.97 23.57 -1.77
C ALA A 295 18.62 23.57 -3.17
N GLU A 296 18.13 24.44 -4.05
CA GLU A 296 18.69 24.65 -5.38
C GLU A 296 19.91 25.56 -5.28
N LEU A 297 21.02 25.14 -5.89
CA LEU A 297 22.30 25.82 -5.81
C LEU A 297 22.75 26.41 -7.16
N ASN A 298 21.94 26.36 -8.21
CA ASN A 298 22.31 26.80 -9.56
C ASN A 298 22.99 28.18 -9.57
N ASN A 299 22.38 29.17 -8.88
CA ASN A 299 22.85 30.56 -8.91
C ASN A 299 24.18 30.76 -8.16
N ILE A 300 24.54 29.86 -7.25
CA ILE A 300 25.72 30.01 -6.37
C ILE A 300 26.81 28.97 -6.66
N ALA A 301 26.48 27.87 -7.33
CA ALA A 301 27.41 26.78 -7.58
C ALA A 301 27.87 26.66 -9.05
N LYS A 302 27.10 27.16 -10.03
CA LYS A 302 27.44 27.08 -11.45
C LYS A 302 28.38 28.23 -11.90
N ASN A 303 29.06 28.05 -13.04
CA ASN A 303 29.99 28.98 -13.62
C ASN A 303 31.21 29.31 -12.72
N LYS A 304 31.71 28.26 -12.03
CA LYS A 304 32.87 28.33 -11.17
C LYS A 304 34.03 27.44 -11.63
N GLY A 305 33.94 26.87 -12.86
CA GLY A 305 34.97 26.03 -13.43
C GLY A 305 34.92 24.56 -13.01
N PHE A 306 33.84 24.14 -12.34
CA PHE A 306 33.56 22.74 -12.08
C PHE A 306 32.58 22.22 -13.15
N GLU A 307 33.10 21.60 -14.19
CA GLU A 307 32.38 21.21 -15.40
C GLU A 307 31.09 20.43 -15.12
N VAL A 308 31.09 19.53 -14.11
CA VAL A 308 29.90 18.73 -13.73
C VAL A 308 28.74 19.63 -13.32
N PHE A 309 29.00 20.75 -12.63
CA PHE A 309 27.95 21.68 -12.23
C PHE A 309 27.64 22.67 -13.34
N ASP A 310 28.66 23.12 -14.08
CA ASP A 310 28.52 24.14 -15.10
C ASP A 310 27.64 23.64 -16.27
N GLN A 311 27.73 22.34 -16.61
CA GLN A 311 26.93 21.72 -17.68
C GLN A 311 25.57 21.20 -17.20
N ALA A 312 25.35 21.04 -15.89
CA ALA A 312 24.08 20.51 -15.36
C ALA A 312 22.93 21.50 -15.56
N GLU A 313 21.75 21.00 -15.84
CA GLU A 313 20.51 21.78 -15.78
C GLU A 313 20.21 22.21 -14.34
N LEU A 314 20.36 21.27 -13.40
CA LEU A 314 20.07 21.45 -11.99
C LEU A 314 21.25 21.02 -11.11
N VAL A 315 21.60 21.87 -10.14
CA VAL A 315 22.46 21.54 -8.99
C VAL A 315 21.62 21.72 -7.74
N VAL A 316 21.42 20.64 -6.97
CA VAL A 316 20.48 20.60 -5.85
C VAL A 316 21.00 19.69 -4.76
N GLY A 317 20.74 20.04 -3.50
CA GLY A 317 21.25 19.27 -2.38
C GLY A 317 20.31 19.22 -1.19
N ILE A 318 20.69 18.36 -0.22
CA ILE A 318 20.07 18.23 1.10
C ILE A 318 21.10 18.35 2.20
N CYS A 319 20.65 18.82 3.37
CA CYS A 319 21.46 18.91 4.58
C CYS A 319 21.11 17.76 5.54
N ALA A 320 22.06 16.86 5.80
CA ALA A 320 21.95 15.78 6.78
C ALA A 320 22.56 16.26 8.12
N SER A 321 21.68 16.60 9.07
CA SER A 321 22.09 17.16 10.36
C SER A 321 22.92 16.17 11.18
N GLY A 322 24.00 16.65 11.81
CA GLY A 322 24.88 15.86 12.67
C GLY A 322 25.77 14.85 11.96
N CYS A 323 25.83 14.86 10.61
CA CYS A 323 26.52 13.85 9.82
C CYS A 323 27.91 14.25 9.32
N ALA A 324 28.49 15.39 9.76
CA ALA A 324 29.86 15.79 9.38
C ALA A 324 30.93 14.75 9.80
N SER A 325 30.65 13.96 10.82
CA SER A 325 31.52 12.88 11.30
C SER A 325 31.59 11.66 10.39
N TYR A 326 30.77 11.56 9.33
CA TYR A 326 30.80 10.42 8.40
C TYR A 326 32.20 10.18 7.87
N THR A 327 32.64 8.93 7.98
CA THR A 327 33.94 8.47 7.49
C THR A 327 33.97 8.46 5.97
N ARG A 328 35.17 8.45 5.38
CA ARG A 328 35.35 8.29 3.94
C ARG A 328 34.61 7.06 3.40
N LYS A 329 34.71 5.92 4.11
CA LYS A 329 34.01 4.68 3.73
C LYS A 329 32.49 4.85 3.66
N GLN A 330 31.90 5.60 4.57
CA GLN A 330 30.45 5.87 4.56
C GLN A 330 30.07 6.80 3.40
N LEU A 331 30.89 7.80 3.08
CA LEU A 331 30.66 8.71 1.94
C LEU A 331 30.85 8.01 0.60
N ASP A 332 31.85 7.13 0.48
CA ASP A 332 32.07 6.30 -0.70
C ASP A 332 30.86 5.36 -0.90
N ALA A 333 30.36 4.74 0.17
CA ALA A 333 29.16 3.88 0.14
C ALA A 333 27.90 4.65 -0.28
N LEU A 334 27.73 5.92 0.10
CA LEU A 334 26.63 6.78 -0.37
C LEU A 334 26.79 7.09 -1.87
N THR A 335 28.02 7.36 -2.31
CA THR A 335 28.34 7.62 -3.72
C THR A 335 28.03 6.41 -4.59
N ASP A 336 28.39 5.22 -4.15
CA ASP A 336 28.06 3.96 -4.83
C ASP A 336 26.55 3.71 -4.83
N TRP A 337 25.86 4.04 -3.74
CA TRP A 337 24.43 3.87 -3.62
C TRP A 337 23.66 4.75 -4.62
N VAL A 338 24.02 6.04 -4.78
CA VAL A 338 23.34 6.92 -5.73
C VAL A 338 23.63 6.57 -7.20
N ARG A 339 24.74 5.88 -7.47
CA ARG A 339 25.10 5.40 -8.81
C ARG A 339 24.37 4.14 -9.25
N ARG A 340 23.66 3.47 -8.37
CA ARG A 340 22.87 2.27 -8.72
C ARG A 340 21.89 2.61 -9.85
N PRO A 341 21.68 1.70 -10.82
CA PRO A 341 20.78 1.95 -11.96
C PRO A 341 19.38 2.39 -11.55
N GLN A 342 18.88 1.92 -10.42
CA GLN A 342 17.56 2.25 -9.88
C GLN A 342 17.48 3.72 -9.40
N ILE A 343 18.61 4.31 -8.98
CA ILE A 343 18.70 5.69 -8.51
C ILE A 343 19.12 6.61 -9.67
N GLY A 344 20.15 6.22 -10.41
CA GLY A 344 20.53 6.80 -11.69
C GLY A 344 21.36 8.09 -11.60
N ALA A 345 21.88 8.48 -10.44
CA ALA A 345 22.76 9.65 -10.35
C ALA A 345 24.18 9.32 -10.85
N LYS A 346 24.83 10.26 -11.53
CA LYS A 346 26.19 10.09 -12.08
C LYS A 346 27.27 10.13 -10.98
N GLY A 347 27.01 10.79 -9.85
CA GLY A 347 27.93 10.93 -8.73
C GLY A 347 27.31 11.71 -7.58
N LEU A 348 28.05 11.87 -6.50
CA LEU A 348 27.65 12.61 -5.31
C LEU A 348 28.75 13.59 -4.91
N VAL A 349 28.42 14.86 -4.78
CA VAL A 349 29.28 15.85 -4.15
C VAL A 349 28.86 15.98 -2.68
N TYR A 350 29.83 15.98 -1.79
CA TYR A 350 29.59 16.19 -0.35
C TYR A 350 30.42 17.35 0.20
N VAL A 351 29.85 18.02 1.21
CA VAL A 351 30.54 19.05 1.99
C VAL A 351 30.29 18.77 3.47
N LYS A 352 31.36 18.53 4.21
CA LYS A 352 31.32 18.46 5.67
C LYS A 352 31.44 19.87 6.23
N TYR A 353 30.50 20.29 7.05
CA TYR A 353 30.60 21.48 7.86
C TYR A 353 30.99 21.04 9.27
N ASN A 354 32.32 21.08 9.56
CA ASN A 354 32.86 20.56 10.81
C ASN A 354 32.48 21.43 12.02
N GLU A 355 32.52 20.86 13.21
CA GLU A 355 32.20 21.51 14.48
C GLU A 355 33.03 22.79 14.74
N ASP A 356 34.27 22.84 14.25
CA ASP A 356 35.19 23.98 14.35
C ASP A 356 34.90 25.10 13.34
N GLY A 357 33.84 24.97 12.53
CA GLY A 357 33.45 25.91 11.49
C GLY A 357 34.27 25.79 10.20
N SER A 358 35.13 24.79 10.08
CA SER A 358 35.86 24.49 8.84
C SER A 358 35.01 23.66 7.87
N PHE A 359 35.35 23.72 6.59
CA PHE A 359 34.71 22.90 5.56
C PHE A 359 35.70 21.87 4.99
N LYS A 360 35.20 20.70 4.66
CA LYS A 360 35.91 19.68 3.89
C LYS A 360 34.98 19.10 2.84
N SER A 361 35.38 19.15 1.57
CA SER A 361 34.54 18.75 0.45
C SER A 361 35.23 17.79 -0.50
N SER A 362 34.45 17.07 -1.30
CA SER A 362 34.97 16.33 -2.46
C SER A 362 35.40 17.24 -3.60
N VAL A 363 35.10 18.54 -3.53
CA VAL A 363 35.36 19.54 -4.59
C VAL A 363 36.19 20.74 -4.10
N ASP A 364 36.98 20.57 -3.04
CA ASP A 364 37.85 21.61 -2.44
C ASP A 364 38.80 22.29 -3.45
N LYS A 365 39.08 21.63 -4.58
CA LYS A 365 39.92 22.17 -5.65
C LYS A 365 39.26 23.28 -6.49
N PHE A 366 37.91 23.33 -6.44
CA PHE A 366 37.12 24.22 -7.29
C PHE A 366 36.39 25.31 -6.51
N PHE A 367 36.15 25.07 -5.21
CA PHE A 367 35.34 25.94 -4.36
C PHE A 367 36.10 26.29 -3.08
N ASP A 368 36.20 27.58 -2.80
CA ASP A 368 36.80 28.08 -1.58
C ASP A 368 35.83 28.03 -0.38
N ARG A 369 36.34 28.40 0.81
CA ARG A 369 35.59 28.38 2.06
C ARG A 369 34.32 29.25 2.02
N ASP A 370 34.40 30.42 1.41
CA ASP A 370 33.29 31.38 1.43
C ASP A 370 32.16 30.91 0.48
N GLN A 371 32.53 30.28 -0.63
CA GLN A 371 31.58 29.62 -1.53
C GLN A 371 30.89 28.44 -0.86
N LEU A 372 31.64 27.56 -0.17
CA LEU A 372 31.05 26.44 0.57
C LEU A 372 30.17 26.92 1.74
N LYS A 373 30.54 28.04 2.38
CA LYS A 373 29.69 28.67 3.39
C LYS A 373 28.37 29.16 2.80
N THR A 374 28.40 29.76 1.61
CA THR A 374 27.19 30.19 0.90
C THR A 374 26.24 29.00 0.63
N TRP A 375 26.79 27.82 0.30
CA TRP A 375 25.97 26.61 0.12
C TRP A 375 25.38 26.15 1.46
N ALA A 376 26.19 26.16 2.52
CA ALA A 376 25.73 25.81 3.86
C ALA A 376 24.59 26.72 4.32
N ASP A 377 24.69 28.03 4.08
CA ASP A 377 23.64 29.00 4.41
C ASP A 377 22.36 28.76 3.59
N ALA A 378 22.49 28.48 2.29
CA ALA A 378 21.36 28.15 1.42
C ALA A 378 20.62 26.86 1.83
N MET A 379 21.33 25.94 2.50
CA MET A 379 20.78 24.70 3.04
C MET A 379 20.45 24.75 4.53
N GLU A 380 20.55 25.93 5.16
CA GLU A 380 20.33 26.15 6.60
C GLU A 380 21.22 25.26 7.51
N ALA A 381 22.39 24.88 7.00
CA ALA A 381 23.29 23.96 7.67
C ALA A 381 24.05 24.63 8.83
N LYS A 382 24.34 23.86 9.86
CA LYS A 382 25.07 24.25 11.06
C LYS A 382 26.39 23.47 11.16
N PRO A 383 27.36 23.95 11.95
CA PRO A 383 28.53 23.13 12.29
C PRO A 383 28.11 21.75 12.82
N GLY A 384 28.75 20.71 12.30
CA GLY A 384 28.35 19.31 12.53
C GLY A 384 27.54 18.66 11.42
N ASP A 385 27.05 19.41 10.43
CA ASP A 385 26.18 18.91 9.36
C ASP A 385 26.94 18.46 8.10
N LEU A 386 26.28 17.62 7.31
CA LEU A 386 26.78 17.11 6.04
C LEU A 386 25.86 17.54 4.89
N LEU A 387 26.39 18.24 3.91
CA LEU A 387 25.69 18.57 2.69
C LEU A 387 25.92 17.47 1.64
N LEU A 388 24.85 17.03 0.99
CA LEU A 388 24.84 16.02 -0.07
C LEU A 388 24.20 16.63 -1.31
N ILE A 389 24.95 16.70 -2.42
CA ILE A 389 24.58 17.47 -3.61
C ILE A 389 24.66 16.59 -4.85
N LEU A 390 23.63 16.64 -5.67
CA LEU A 390 23.54 16.01 -6.98
C LEU A 390 23.44 17.07 -8.07
N ALA A 391 23.87 16.72 -9.29
CA ALA A 391 23.79 17.58 -10.46
C ALA A 391 23.51 16.76 -11.73
N GLY A 392 22.72 17.32 -12.64
CA GLY A 392 22.33 16.70 -13.90
C GLY A 392 21.05 17.31 -14.46
N ASP A 393 20.32 16.52 -15.27
CA ASP A 393 19.01 16.90 -15.81
C ASP A 393 17.99 17.03 -14.68
N SER A 394 17.08 17.99 -14.76
CA SER A 394 16.26 18.44 -13.63
C SER A 394 15.42 17.31 -13.01
N ALA A 395 14.58 16.65 -13.80
CA ALA A 395 13.64 15.66 -13.29
C ALA A 395 14.33 14.40 -12.71
N PRO A 396 15.29 13.74 -13.41
CA PRO A 396 16.03 12.60 -12.88
C PRO A 396 16.84 12.96 -11.62
N THR A 397 17.44 14.15 -11.56
CA THR A 397 18.26 14.59 -10.45
C THR A 397 17.40 14.80 -9.18
N ARG A 398 16.23 15.42 -9.32
CA ARG A 398 15.28 15.58 -8.21
C ARG A 398 14.81 14.22 -7.68
N LYS A 399 14.46 13.30 -8.58
CA LYS A 399 14.06 11.94 -8.20
C LYS A 399 15.17 11.22 -7.45
N ALA A 400 16.40 11.24 -7.95
CA ALA A 400 17.56 10.60 -7.32
C ALA A 400 17.86 11.21 -5.94
N LEU A 401 17.73 12.54 -5.78
CA LEU A 401 17.91 13.21 -4.50
C LEU A 401 16.78 12.88 -3.52
N GLY A 402 15.54 12.70 -4.00
CA GLY A 402 14.41 12.22 -3.21
C GLY A 402 14.67 10.85 -2.61
N GLU A 403 15.18 9.92 -3.42
CA GLU A 403 15.58 8.60 -2.94
C GLU A 403 16.73 8.68 -1.92
N LEU A 404 17.74 9.52 -2.18
CA LEU A 404 18.84 9.74 -1.22
C LEU A 404 18.33 10.33 0.09
N ARG A 405 17.38 11.26 0.04
CA ARG A 405 16.73 11.82 1.23
C ARG A 405 16.04 10.74 2.07
N LEU A 406 15.29 9.84 1.43
CA LEU A 406 14.61 8.72 2.11
C LEU A 406 15.62 7.72 2.70
N GLU A 407 16.71 7.42 1.99
CA GLU A 407 17.80 6.59 2.49
C GLU A 407 18.48 7.22 3.72
N MET A 408 18.75 8.53 3.68
CA MET A 408 19.31 9.24 4.84
C MET A 408 18.33 9.24 6.01
N GLY A 409 17.03 9.47 5.77
CA GLY A 409 15.99 9.39 6.78
C GLY A 409 15.91 8.00 7.44
N LYS A 410 16.15 6.92 6.67
CA LYS A 410 16.24 5.55 7.18
C LYS A 410 17.49 5.34 8.04
N ARG A 411 18.68 5.75 7.55
CA ARG A 411 19.95 5.61 8.28
C ARG A 411 20.00 6.37 9.59
N LEU A 412 19.27 7.48 9.65
CA LEU A 412 19.19 8.34 10.84
C LEU A 412 17.95 8.02 11.71
N GLU A 413 17.23 6.94 11.41
CA GLU A 413 16.04 6.49 12.15
C GLU A 413 14.94 7.55 12.29
N LEU A 414 14.84 8.47 11.30
CA LEU A 414 13.86 9.56 11.29
C LEU A 414 12.46 9.13 10.78
N ARG A 415 12.33 7.89 10.32
CA ARG A 415 11.12 7.32 9.71
C ARG A 415 10.45 6.31 10.64
N SER A 416 10.18 6.73 11.90
CA SER A 416 9.48 5.86 12.84
C SER A 416 8.11 5.42 12.30
N PRO A 417 7.75 4.14 12.37
CA PRO A 417 6.43 3.65 11.95
C PRO A 417 5.30 4.09 12.88
N ASP A 418 5.61 4.54 14.09
CA ASP A 418 4.64 5.01 15.09
C ASP A 418 4.36 6.51 15.01
N THR A 419 5.06 7.23 14.14
CA THR A 419 4.85 8.66 13.86
C THR A 419 4.12 8.81 12.54
N PHE A 420 3.04 9.59 12.52
CA PHE A 420 2.25 9.83 11.32
C PHE A 420 2.29 11.31 10.93
N ALA A 421 2.66 11.55 9.69
CA ALA A 421 2.63 12.85 9.05
C ALA A 421 1.75 12.74 7.79
N CYS A 422 0.66 13.48 7.79
CA CYS A 422 -0.36 13.41 6.76
C CYS A 422 -0.42 14.72 5.98
N LEU A 423 -0.59 14.64 4.67
CA LEU A 423 -0.80 15.81 3.83
C LEU A 423 -1.69 15.46 2.64
N TRP A 424 -2.26 16.51 2.04
CA TRP A 424 -2.79 16.46 0.70
C TRP A 424 -1.83 17.13 -0.27
N VAL A 425 -1.50 16.45 -1.35
CA VAL A 425 -0.85 17.05 -2.50
C VAL A 425 -1.93 17.44 -3.49
N THR A 426 -1.87 18.68 -3.99
CA THR A 426 -2.89 19.26 -4.87
C THR A 426 -2.27 19.93 -6.09
N ASP A 427 -3.11 20.40 -6.99
CA ASP A 427 -2.70 21.22 -8.14
C ASP A 427 -1.69 20.49 -9.06
N PHE A 428 -1.94 19.20 -9.29
CA PHE A 428 -1.16 18.39 -10.23
C PHE A 428 -1.23 18.96 -11.65
N PRO A 429 -0.26 18.68 -12.54
CA PRO A 429 -0.46 18.84 -13.96
C PRO A 429 -1.69 18.06 -14.43
N LEU A 430 -2.50 18.65 -15.31
CA LEU A 430 -3.64 17.96 -15.90
C LEU A 430 -3.19 16.94 -16.94
N LEU A 431 -2.13 17.27 -17.66
CA LEU A 431 -1.63 16.58 -18.84
C LEU A 431 -0.12 16.37 -18.76
N GLU A 432 0.32 15.26 -19.31
CA GLU A 432 1.73 14.93 -19.55
C GLU A 432 1.99 14.80 -21.04
N TRP A 433 3.08 15.42 -21.51
CA TRP A 433 3.51 15.32 -22.90
C TRP A 433 4.38 14.07 -23.09
N ASP A 434 3.99 13.24 -24.03
CA ASP A 434 4.77 12.08 -24.43
C ASP A 434 5.52 12.41 -25.74
N ALA A 435 6.86 12.41 -25.66
CA ALA A 435 7.72 12.73 -26.77
C ALA A 435 7.75 11.65 -27.85
N ASP A 436 7.49 10.39 -27.49
CA ASP A 436 7.52 9.26 -28.43
C ASP A 436 6.28 9.26 -29.32
N THR A 437 5.12 9.51 -28.72
CA THR A 437 3.83 9.55 -29.43
C THR A 437 3.42 10.94 -29.90
N GLN A 438 4.17 11.99 -29.51
CA GLN A 438 3.93 13.39 -29.85
C GLN A 438 2.51 13.86 -29.52
N ARG A 439 2.00 13.48 -28.33
CA ARG A 439 0.68 13.87 -27.84
C ARG A 439 0.63 14.00 -26.33
N TYR A 440 -0.43 14.65 -25.84
CA TYR A 440 -0.74 14.70 -24.42
C TYR A 440 -1.49 13.44 -23.96
N TYR A 441 -1.19 13.03 -22.73
CA TYR A 441 -1.95 12.05 -21.95
C TYR A 441 -2.49 12.71 -20.69
N ALA A 442 -3.62 12.26 -20.21
CA ALA A 442 -4.11 12.69 -18.90
C ALA A 442 -3.21 12.13 -17.81
N MET A 443 -2.70 12.98 -16.91
CA MET A 443 -1.86 12.52 -15.80
C MET A 443 -2.59 11.56 -14.87
N HIS A 444 -3.88 11.78 -14.62
CA HIS A 444 -4.73 10.92 -13.81
C HIS A 444 -5.81 10.23 -14.63
N HIS A 445 -6.73 11.02 -15.17
CA HIS A 445 -7.95 10.51 -15.76
C HIS A 445 -8.57 11.52 -16.75
N PRO A 446 -9.15 11.09 -17.90
CA PRO A 446 -9.74 12.00 -18.88
C PRO A 446 -10.93 12.82 -18.37
N PHE A 447 -11.53 12.40 -17.25
CA PHE A 447 -12.66 13.09 -16.62
C PHE A 447 -12.25 14.03 -15.47
N THR A 448 -10.97 14.21 -15.21
CA THR A 448 -10.46 15.16 -14.22
C THR A 448 -10.68 16.58 -14.70
N SER A 449 -11.33 17.40 -13.86
CA SER A 449 -11.55 18.81 -14.18
C SER A 449 -10.25 19.60 -14.09
N PRO A 450 -9.95 20.50 -15.04
CA PRO A 450 -8.94 21.52 -14.85
C PRO A 450 -9.33 22.47 -13.70
N LEU A 451 -8.35 23.15 -13.11
CA LEU A 451 -8.65 24.29 -12.26
C LEU A 451 -9.35 25.37 -13.09
N LYS A 452 -10.37 26.02 -12.51
CA LYS A 452 -11.23 26.99 -13.21
C LYS A 452 -10.41 28.12 -13.86
N ASP A 453 -9.38 28.57 -13.19
CA ASP A 453 -8.53 29.66 -13.67
C ASP A 453 -7.64 29.27 -14.86
N ASP A 454 -7.41 27.96 -15.07
CA ASP A 454 -6.52 27.43 -16.10
C ASP A 454 -7.28 26.91 -17.34
N ILE A 455 -8.61 26.90 -17.35
CA ILE A 455 -9.41 26.35 -18.47
C ILE A 455 -9.02 26.98 -19.81
N HIS A 456 -8.74 28.27 -19.83
CA HIS A 456 -8.36 29.00 -21.05
C HIS A 456 -7.01 28.52 -21.63
N LEU A 457 -6.14 27.92 -20.81
CA LEU A 457 -4.84 27.39 -21.25
C LEU A 457 -4.98 26.09 -22.04
N LEU A 458 -6.11 25.38 -21.97
CA LEU A 458 -6.35 24.19 -22.81
C LEU A 458 -6.19 24.46 -24.32
N GLU A 459 -6.40 25.71 -24.76
CA GLU A 459 -6.27 26.10 -26.15
C GLU A 459 -4.91 26.68 -26.49
N THR A 460 -4.21 27.27 -25.53
CA THR A 460 -2.99 28.05 -25.76
C THR A 460 -1.73 27.37 -25.28
N ASP A 461 -1.78 26.72 -24.12
CA ASP A 461 -0.65 26.01 -23.51
C ASP A 461 -1.14 24.85 -22.61
N PRO A 462 -1.61 23.74 -23.22
CA PRO A 462 -2.17 22.63 -22.47
C PRO A 462 -1.25 22.03 -21.40
N GLY A 463 0.06 22.11 -21.59
CA GLY A 463 1.07 21.60 -20.64
C GLY A 463 1.14 22.36 -19.31
N GLN A 464 0.58 23.57 -19.24
CA GLN A 464 0.55 24.39 -18.01
C GLN A 464 -0.77 24.27 -17.24
N VAL A 465 -1.74 23.55 -17.77
CA VAL A 465 -3.03 23.39 -17.11
C VAL A 465 -2.91 22.53 -15.86
N ARG A 466 -3.36 23.07 -14.73
CA ARG A 466 -3.41 22.32 -13.47
C ARG A 466 -4.75 21.59 -13.33
N ALA A 467 -4.66 20.38 -12.78
CA ALA A 467 -5.80 19.55 -12.46
C ALA A 467 -6.44 19.97 -11.12
N ASN A 468 -7.75 19.90 -11.02
CA ASN A 468 -8.46 19.92 -9.75
C ASN A 468 -8.44 18.52 -9.11
N ALA A 469 -7.22 17.98 -8.99
CA ALA A 469 -6.90 16.68 -8.41
C ALA A 469 -6.18 16.83 -7.07
N TYR A 470 -6.23 15.78 -6.28
CA TYR A 470 -5.67 15.73 -4.93
C TYR A 470 -5.36 14.30 -4.51
N ASP A 471 -4.20 14.11 -3.86
CA ASP A 471 -3.77 12.83 -3.30
C ASP A 471 -3.52 12.96 -1.81
N MET A 472 -4.09 12.04 -1.02
CA MET A 472 -3.78 11.88 0.40
C MET A 472 -2.50 11.08 0.55
N VAL A 473 -1.50 11.70 1.15
CA VAL A 473 -0.20 11.09 1.43
C VAL A 473 0.00 10.97 2.93
N ILE A 474 0.38 9.79 3.39
CA ILE A 474 0.72 9.52 4.79
C ILE A 474 2.08 8.84 4.84
N ASN A 475 3.05 9.45 5.55
CA ASN A 475 4.40 8.91 5.71
C ASN A 475 5.12 8.61 4.38
N GLY A 476 4.89 9.40 3.35
CA GLY A 476 5.50 9.18 2.03
C GLY A 476 4.82 8.11 1.19
N VAL A 477 3.63 7.66 1.60
CA VAL A 477 2.81 6.69 0.85
C VAL A 477 1.52 7.38 0.40
N GLU A 478 1.25 7.36 -0.88
CA GLU A 478 -0.06 7.73 -1.45
C GLU A 478 -1.09 6.70 -0.99
N ILE A 479 -1.99 7.12 -0.11
CA ILE A 479 -3.06 6.28 0.44
C ILE A 479 -4.28 6.29 -0.45
N GLY A 480 -4.55 7.40 -1.10
CA GLY A 480 -5.64 7.53 -2.04
C GLY A 480 -5.61 8.84 -2.78
N GLY A 481 -6.25 8.89 -3.92
CA GLY A 481 -6.32 10.05 -4.76
C GLY A 481 -7.68 10.20 -5.44
N GLY A 482 -7.90 11.39 -5.96
CA GLY A 482 -9.12 11.72 -6.67
C GLY A 482 -9.10 13.10 -7.30
N SER A 483 -10.24 13.50 -7.81
CA SER A 483 -10.41 14.82 -8.42
C SER A 483 -11.86 15.28 -8.40
N ILE A 484 -12.08 16.56 -8.63
CA ILE A 484 -13.34 17.06 -9.12
C ILE A 484 -13.46 16.66 -10.61
N ARG A 485 -14.63 16.20 -11.01
CA ARG A 485 -14.86 15.67 -12.36
C ARG A 485 -15.39 16.76 -13.30
N ILE A 486 -15.11 16.59 -14.58
CA ILE A 486 -15.79 17.36 -15.62
C ILE A 486 -17.21 16.82 -15.71
N PHE A 487 -18.21 17.68 -15.54
CA PHE A 487 -19.63 17.38 -15.74
C PHE A 487 -20.22 18.20 -16.89
N ASP A 488 -19.50 19.22 -17.34
CA ASP A 488 -19.85 20.04 -18.49
C ASP A 488 -19.41 19.37 -19.79
N ARG A 489 -20.36 19.15 -20.71
CA ARG A 489 -20.10 18.43 -21.96
C ARG A 489 -19.14 19.14 -22.91
N PRO A 490 -19.29 20.46 -23.18
CA PRO A 490 -18.34 21.20 -24.00
C PRO A 490 -16.91 21.08 -23.48
N LEU A 491 -16.69 21.22 -22.18
CA LEU A 491 -15.37 21.07 -21.56
C LEU A 491 -14.83 19.64 -21.71
N GLN A 492 -15.68 18.61 -21.53
CA GLN A 492 -15.28 17.22 -21.70
C GLN A 492 -14.89 16.90 -23.14
N GLN A 493 -15.64 17.45 -24.11
CA GLN A 493 -15.30 17.30 -25.53
C GLN A 493 -13.95 17.96 -25.84
N LYS A 494 -13.72 19.16 -25.34
CA LYS A 494 -12.43 19.85 -25.47
C LYS A 494 -11.28 19.05 -24.88
N MET A 495 -11.49 18.44 -23.72
CA MET A 495 -10.50 17.57 -23.09
C MET A 495 -10.14 16.36 -23.98
N PHE A 496 -11.14 15.71 -24.59
CA PHE A 496 -10.88 14.60 -25.51
C PHE A 496 -10.11 15.05 -26.76
N GLU A 497 -10.41 16.24 -27.30
CA GLU A 497 -9.67 16.82 -28.43
C GLU A 497 -8.19 17.04 -28.09
N VAL A 498 -7.90 17.60 -26.92
CA VAL A 498 -6.51 17.84 -26.44
C VAL A 498 -5.77 16.50 -26.23
N LEU A 499 -6.47 15.46 -25.78
CA LEU A 499 -5.91 14.11 -25.64
C LEU A 499 -5.78 13.36 -26.98
N GLY A 500 -6.18 13.97 -28.10
CA GLY A 500 -6.04 13.40 -29.43
C GLY A 500 -7.10 12.35 -29.79
N PHE A 501 -8.23 12.31 -29.08
CA PHE A 501 -9.35 11.45 -29.47
C PHE A 501 -10.12 12.05 -30.65
N THR A 502 -10.42 11.24 -31.64
CA THR A 502 -11.44 11.62 -32.62
C THR A 502 -12.84 11.57 -32.00
N PRO A 503 -13.82 12.33 -32.53
CA PRO A 503 -15.20 12.25 -32.02
C PRO A 503 -15.77 10.83 -32.02
N GLU A 504 -15.42 10.02 -33.01
CA GLU A 504 -15.83 8.62 -33.12
C GLU A 504 -15.19 7.75 -32.01
N GLN A 505 -13.90 7.92 -31.75
CA GLN A 505 -13.19 7.21 -30.68
C GLN A 505 -13.77 7.57 -29.31
N ALA A 506 -13.96 8.86 -29.03
CA ALA A 506 -14.58 9.32 -27.78
C ALA A 506 -16.01 8.76 -27.61
N GLN A 507 -16.83 8.75 -28.68
CA GLN A 507 -18.16 8.18 -28.66
C GLN A 507 -18.13 6.65 -28.44
N ASN A 508 -17.22 5.93 -29.07
CA ASN A 508 -17.12 4.49 -28.93
C ASN A 508 -16.67 4.08 -27.53
N GLN A 509 -15.73 4.82 -26.92
CA GLN A 509 -15.20 4.48 -25.60
C GLN A 509 -16.07 5.00 -24.45
N PHE A 510 -16.50 6.25 -24.52
CA PHE A 510 -17.15 6.98 -23.42
C PHE A 510 -18.56 7.49 -23.75
N GLY A 511 -19.11 7.13 -24.90
CA GLY A 511 -20.40 7.65 -25.38
C GLY A 511 -21.55 7.40 -24.40
N PHE A 512 -21.54 6.28 -23.68
CA PHE A 512 -22.56 6.00 -22.66
C PHE A 512 -22.54 7.02 -21.52
N LEU A 513 -21.35 7.44 -21.04
CA LEU A 513 -21.21 8.46 -20.01
C LEU A 513 -21.56 9.85 -20.54
N MET A 514 -21.05 10.19 -21.74
CA MET A 514 -21.38 11.47 -22.41
C MET A 514 -22.86 11.61 -22.70
N ASN A 515 -23.55 10.50 -23.00
CA ASN A 515 -25.00 10.50 -23.18
C ASN A 515 -25.74 10.70 -21.85
N ALA A 516 -25.27 10.09 -20.76
CA ALA A 516 -25.84 10.31 -19.43
C ALA A 516 -25.74 11.78 -18.99
N PHE A 517 -24.66 12.46 -19.30
CA PHE A 517 -24.46 13.88 -18.97
C PHE A 517 -25.49 14.82 -19.68
N ARG A 518 -26.17 14.35 -20.72
CA ARG A 518 -27.27 15.09 -21.34
C ARG A 518 -28.50 15.27 -20.43
N TYR A 519 -28.60 14.43 -19.41
CA TYR A 519 -29.75 14.40 -18.51
C TYR A 519 -29.47 15.08 -17.16
N GLY A 520 -28.48 15.97 -17.12
CA GLY A 520 -28.21 16.80 -15.95
C GLY A 520 -27.24 16.15 -14.97
N ALA A 521 -25.96 16.01 -15.36
CA ALA A 521 -24.91 15.61 -14.44
C ALA A 521 -24.66 16.70 -13.40
N PRO A 522 -24.66 16.39 -12.08
CA PRO A 522 -24.31 17.37 -11.05
C PRO A 522 -22.80 17.61 -11.04
N PRO A 523 -22.32 18.75 -10.50
CA PRO A 523 -20.94 18.86 -10.05
C PRO A 523 -20.62 17.73 -9.08
N HIS A 524 -19.53 16.99 -9.29
CA HIS A 524 -19.17 15.86 -8.44
C HIS A 524 -17.65 15.64 -8.36
N GLY A 525 -17.25 14.94 -7.33
CA GLY A 525 -15.87 14.57 -7.07
C GLY A 525 -15.76 13.46 -6.05
N GLY A 526 -14.62 12.81 -5.99
CA GLY A 526 -14.44 11.69 -5.07
C GLY A 526 -13.00 11.31 -4.87
N VAL A 527 -12.79 10.29 -4.06
CA VAL A 527 -11.49 9.71 -3.72
C VAL A 527 -11.58 8.18 -3.78
N ALA A 528 -10.52 7.56 -4.30
CA ALA A 528 -10.32 6.13 -4.20
C ALA A 528 -9.10 5.84 -3.31
N PHE A 529 -9.32 5.16 -2.19
CA PHE A 529 -8.25 4.79 -1.27
C PHE A 529 -7.74 3.38 -1.58
N GLY A 530 -6.43 3.23 -1.69
CA GLY A 530 -5.77 1.93 -1.74
C GLY A 530 -5.89 1.22 -0.39
N PHE A 531 -6.95 0.43 -0.20
CA PHE A 531 -7.26 -0.17 1.09
C PHE A 531 -6.14 -1.10 1.59
N ASP A 532 -5.50 -1.84 0.69
CA ASP A 532 -4.37 -2.70 1.01
C ASP A 532 -3.16 -1.89 1.52
N ARG A 533 -2.86 -0.74 0.89
CA ARG A 533 -1.81 0.18 1.34
C ARG A 533 -2.11 0.76 2.72
N TRP A 534 -3.36 1.15 2.95
CA TRP A 534 -3.78 1.68 4.25
C TRP A 534 -3.63 0.63 5.36
N CYS A 535 -4.03 -0.61 5.09
CA CYS A 535 -3.82 -1.72 6.02
C CYS A 535 -2.32 -1.95 6.31
N ALA A 536 -1.47 -1.94 5.28
CA ALA A 536 -0.03 -2.10 5.44
C ALA A 536 0.58 -0.98 6.28
N LEU A 537 0.22 0.28 6.00
CA LEU A 537 0.67 1.44 6.77
C LEU A 537 0.29 1.32 8.27
N PHE A 538 -0.96 0.98 8.56
CA PHE A 538 -1.44 0.85 9.94
C PHE A 538 -0.86 -0.36 10.67
N GLY A 539 -0.53 -1.41 9.94
CA GLY A 539 0.15 -2.59 10.48
C GLY A 539 1.67 -2.47 10.56
N GLY A 540 2.27 -1.38 10.03
CA GLY A 540 3.71 -1.13 10.08
C GLY A 540 4.54 -1.97 9.11
N SER A 541 3.95 -2.42 7.99
CA SER A 541 4.63 -3.17 6.93
C SER A 541 4.76 -2.35 5.64
N GLU A 542 5.83 -2.56 4.90
CA GLU A 542 6.02 -2.00 3.56
C GLU A 542 5.34 -2.85 2.47
N SER A 543 4.95 -4.10 2.78
CA SER A 543 4.34 -5.03 1.85
C SER A 543 2.83 -5.15 2.06
N ILE A 544 2.05 -4.87 1.03
CA ILE A 544 0.59 -5.08 1.06
C ILE A 544 0.20 -6.56 1.10
N ARG A 545 1.08 -7.49 0.64
CA ARG A 545 0.83 -8.93 0.60
C ARG A 545 0.53 -9.53 1.98
N ASP A 546 1.10 -8.95 3.03
CA ASP A 546 0.90 -9.41 4.40
C ASP A 546 -0.56 -9.21 4.88
N TYR A 547 -1.31 -8.31 4.23
CA TYR A 547 -2.70 -7.95 4.56
C TYR A 547 -3.72 -8.52 3.56
N ILE A 548 -3.27 -9.30 2.58
CA ILE A 548 -4.11 -10.01 1.61
C ILE A 548 -4.09 -11.50 1.97
N ALA A 549 -5.28 -12.11 2.07
CA ALA A 549 -5.39 -13.51 2.47
C ALA A 549 -4.63 -14.44 1.50
N PHE A 550 -4.82 -14.24 0.19
CA PHE A 550 -4.21 -15.04 -0.88
C PHE A 550 -3.60 -14.11 -1.94
N PRO A 551 -2.38 -13.55 -1.70
CA PRO A 551 -1.73 -12.66 -2.64
C PRO A 551 -1.06 -13.44 -3.78
N LYS A 552 -0.82 -12.77 -4.92
CA LYS A 552 0.06 -13.25 -5.98
C LYS A 552 1.53 -13.00 -5.61
N ASN A 553 2.43 -13.84 -6.13
CA ASN A 553 3.88 -13.63 -6.02
C ASN A 553 4.37 -12.51 -6.96
N ASN A 554 5.68 -12.24 -6.99
CA ASN A 554 6.27 -11.19 -7.84
C ASN A 554 6.14 -11.47 -9.35
N ALA A 555 5.89 -12.73 -9.74
CA ALA A 555 5.62 -13.11 -11.12
C ALA A 555 4.11 -13.10 -11.48
N GLY A 556 3.25 -12.57 -10.60
CA GLY A 556 1.81 -12.52 -10.84
C GLY A 556 1.09 -13.87 -10.66
N ARG A 557 1.75 -14.87 -10.09
CA ARG A 557 1.17 -16.21 -9.92
C ARG A 557 0.64 -16.43 -8.51
N ASP A 558 -0.48 -17.12 -8.44
CA ASP A 558 -0.93 -17.81 -7.22
C ASP A 558 -0.33 -19.21 -7.23
N VAL A 559 0.74 -19.41 -6.44
CA VAL A 559 1.47 -20.68 -6.39
C VAL A 559 0.76 -21.75 -5.54
N MET A 560 -0.31 -21.40 -4.83
CA MET A 560 -1.10 -22.34 -4.04
C MET A 560 -2.10 -23.11 -4.93
N ILE A 561 -2.77 -22.40 -5.84
CA ILE A 561 -3.76 -22.99 -6.75
C ILE A 561 -3.23 -23.12 -8.19
N ASP A 562 -1.96 -22.80 -8.40
CA ASP A 562 -1.28 -22.82 -9.73
C ASP A 562 -2.01 -21.98 -10.79
N SER A 563 -2.31 -20.72 -10.45
CA SER A 563 -2.97 -19.76 -11.35
C SER A 563 -1.99 -18.64 -11.77
N PRO A 564 -1.98 -18.22 -13.08
CA PRO A 564 -2.76 -18.73 -14.21
C PRO A 564 -2.33 -20.11 -14.62
N SER A 565 -3.27 -20.90 -15.14
CA SER A 565 -3.06 -22.27 -15.63
C SER A 565 -3.51 -22.41 -17.07
N VAL A 566 -3.08 -23.50 -17.72
CA VAL A 566 -3.60 -23.87 -19.04
C VAL A 566 -5.07 -24.27 -18.93
N ILE A 567 -5.83 -24.03 -19.98
CA ILE A 567 -7.24 -24.45 -20.10
C ILE A 567 -7.38 -25.47 -21.21
N GLU A 568 -8.42 -26.28 -21.14
CA GLU A 568 -8.70 -27.34 -22.11
C GLU A 568 -9.05 -26.76 -23.49
N THR A 569 -8.72 -27.48 -24.54
CA THR A 569 -8.96 -27.06 -25.94
C THR A 569 -10.44 -26.84 -26.20
N GLU A 570 -11.30 -27.70 -25.67
CA GLU A 570 -12.75 -27.59 -25.77
C GLU A 570 -13.29 -26.27 -25.20
N GLN A 571 -12.73 -25.77 -24.09
CA GLN A 571 -13.10 -24.47 -23.53
C GLN A 571 -12.69 -23.31 -24.45
N LEU A 572 -11.53 -23.42 -25.13
CA LEU A 572 -11.10 -22.41 -26.11
C LEU A 572 -12.03 -22.40 -27.31
N GLU A 573 -12.42 -23.61 -27.83
CA GLU A 573 -13.35 -23.74 -28.94
C GLU A 573 -14.73 -23.18 -28.62
N GLU A 574 -15.27 -23.44 -27.41
CA GLU A 574 -16.52 -22.85 -26.93
C GLU A 574 -16.49 -21.31 -26.85
N LEU A 575 -15.30 -20.76 -26.59
CA LEU A 575 -15.07 -19.30 -26.53
C LEU A 575 -14.71 -18.71 -27.90
N HIS A 576 -14.64 -19.52 -28.95
CA HIS A 576 -14.19 -19.13 -30.30
C HIS A 576 -12.77 -18.52 -30.30
N LEU A 577 -11.87 -19.05 -29.47
CA LEU A 577 -10.49 -18.61 -29.33
C LEU A 577 -9.49 -19.64 -29.86
N MET A 578 -8.37 -19.14 -30.35
CA MET A 578 -7.24 -19.95 -30.78
C MET A 578 -5.94 -19.39 -30.24
N LEU A 579 -5.10 -20.22 -29.63
CA LEU A 579 -3.78 -19.83 -29.20
C LEU A 579 -2.83 -19.73 -30.40
N ASN A 580 -2.11 -18.63 -30.52
CA ASN A 580 -1.05 -18.50 -31.50
C ASN A 580 0.17 -19.30 -31.02
N LYS A 581 0.47 -20.43 -31.73
CA LYS A 581 1.59 -21.32 -31.42
C LYS A 581 2.98 -20.69 -31.59
N SER A 582 3.09 -19.47 -32.16
CA SER A 582 4.35 -18.75 -32.30
C SER A 582 4.75 -17.95 -31.03
N ALA A 583 3.87 -17.80 -30.06
CA ALA A 583 4.23 -17.23 -28.78
C ALA A 583 5.03 -18.28 -27.99
N LYS A 584 6.36 -18.18 -28.02
CA LYS A 584 7.24 -18.98 -27.16
C LYS A 584 6.88 -18.66 -25.71
N THR A 585 6.57 -19.69 -24.95
CA THR A 585 6.63 -19.65 -23.49
C THR A 585 8.10 -19.47 -23.11
N GLU A 586 8.52 -18.26 -22.82
CA GLU A 586 9.78 -18.01 -22.10
C GLU A 586 9.59 -18.27 -20.61
#